data_2675ad8c52449bfce61590cb7963634a
#
_entry.id   2675ad8c52449bfce61590cb7963634a
#
_cell.length_a   1.000
_cell.length_b   1.000
_cell.length_c   1.000
_cell.angle_alpha   90.00
_cell.angle_beta   90.00
_cell.angle_gamma   90.00
#
_symmetry.space_group_name_H-M   'P 1'
#
loop_
_entity.id
_entity.type
_entity.pdbx_description
1 polymer ?
#
loop_
_entity_poly.entity_id
_entity_poly.type
_entity_poly.pdbx_seq_one_letter_code
_entity_poly.pdbx_strand_id
1 'polypeptide(L)'
;MSSAVHDRLERLLQAEIRKRYIHSVLLGVQSQDGRIDFRGAARAATVDSPYLIASITKMITAATLMQLVDERQIDLDAPATTYLAPGLLDGIHVYNGVDYSHQLKVYQLVHQTSGLPDYYEDKPKNGVSLSSEIKRGRDRALDLADMLAITRSLSPKFAPDANGGRKSHYSDMNYQLLGEIIEIVTGKPIAENFQARIFDPLGLEQTYLYDCRTPRDGPPPLPVYYRDQALNIPLFASSDKAAGGVV
;
A
#
# COMPACT_ATOMS: atom_id res chain seq x y z
N MET A 1 -6.55 4.08 -33.37
CA MET A 1 -7.63 4.67 -32.50
C MET A 1 -8.49 5.60 -33.34
N SER A 2 -9.84 5.56 -33.25
CA SER A 2 -10.66 6.57 -33.94
C SER A 2 -10.42 7.94 -33.28
N SER A 3 -10.31 9.00 -34.06
CA SER A 3 -10.16 10.39 -33.57
C SER A 3 -11.22 10.73 -32.51
N ALA A 4 -12.45 10.29 -32.71
CA ALA A 4 -13.56 10.55 -31.78
C ALA A 4 -13.36 9.97 -30.38
N VAL A 5 -12.74 8.80 -30.23
CA VAL A 5 -12.43 8.20 -28.93
C VAL A 5 -11.31 8.98 -28.25
N HIS A 6 -10.26 9.31 -28.98
CA HIS A 6 -9.16 10.13 -28.47
C HIS A 6 -9.67 11.48 -27.95
N ASP A 7 -10.44 12.20 -28.76
CA ASP A 7 -11.00 13.50 -28.39
C ASP A 7 -11.94 13.42 -27.17
N ARG A 8 -12.63 12.29 -27.01
CA ARG A 8 -13.47 12.05 -25.82
C ARG A 8 -12.63 11.85 -24.56
N LEU A 9 -11.55 11.06 -24.63
CA LEU A 9 -10.64 10.84 -23.51
C LEU A 9 -9.92 12.15 -23.12
N GLU A 10 -9.48 12.94 -24.10
CA GLU A 10 -8.90 14.25 -23.84
C GLU A 10 -9.90 15.19 -23.15
N ARG A 11 -11.15 15.25 -23.60
CA ARG A 11 -12.19 16.05 -22.92
C ARG A 11 -12.46 15.59 -21.50
N LEU A 12 -12.41 14.29 -21.21
CA LEU A 12 -12.53 13.77 -19.84
C LEU A 12 -11.36 14.24 -18.96
N LEU A 13 -10.14 14.12 -19.48
CA LEU A 13 -8.95 14.61 -18.79
C LEU A 13 -9.06 16.10 -18.47
N GLN A 14 -9.47 16.93 -19.46
CA GLN A 14 -9.67 18.35 -19.28
C GLN A 14 -10.83 18.71 -18.34
N ALA A 15 -11.82 17.86 -18.21
CA ALA A 15 -12.91 18.04 -17.24
C ALA A 15 -12.42 17.79 -15.79
N GLU A 16 -11.56 16.78 -15.59
CA GLU A 16 -11.03 16.47 -14.25
C GLU A 16 -10.17 17.61 -13.68
N ILE A 17 -9.36 18.26 -14.48
CA ILE A 17 -8.50 19.36 -14.02
C ILE A 17 -9.28 20.61 -13.59
N ARG A 18 -10.58 20.71 -13.91
CA ARG A 18 -11.45 21.82 -13.48
C ARG A 18 -11.96 21.61 -12.05
N LYS A 19 -11.86 20.37 -11.53
CA LYS A 19 -12.30 20.07 -10.17
C LYS A 19 -11.35 20.67 -9.16
N ARG A 20 -11.90 21.12 -8.05
CA ARG A 20 -11.14 21.67 -6.93
C ARG A 20 -10.22 20.59 -6.34
N TYR A 21 -9.05 20.96 -5.91
CA TYR A 21 -8.04 20.08 -5.31
C TYR A 21 -7.40 19.03 -6.22
N ILE A 22 -7.59 19.12 -7.53
CA ILE A 22 -6.87 18.30 -8.50
C ILE A 22 -5.66 19.09 -8.98
N HIS A 23 -4.46 18.64 -8.61
CA HIS A 23 -3.19 19.32 -8.94
C HIS A 23 -2.45 18.68 -10.11
N SER A 24 -2.67 17.39 -10.32
CA SER A 24 -2.11 16.62 -11.43
C SER A 24 -3.08 15.50 -11.81
N VAL A 25 -3.15 15.18 -13.08
CA VAL A 25 -3.93 14.07 -13.61
C VAL A 25 -3.10 13.32 -14.63
N LEU A 26 -3.06 12.01 -14.51
CA LEU A 26 -2.56 11.09 -15.51
C LEU A 26 -3.71 10.13 -15.87
N LEU A 27 -3.90 9.87 -17.15
CA LEU A 27 -4.93 8.98 -17.66
C LEU A 27 -4.32 8.02 -18.68
N GLY A 28 -4.33 6.73 -18.36
CA GLY A 28 -3.97 5.65 -19.26
C GLY A 28 -5.23 4.83 -19.61
N VAL A 29 -5.48 4.58 -20.88
CA VAL A 29 -6.56 3.70 -21.35
C VAL A 29 -6.04 2.81 -22.45
N GLN A 30 -6.05 1.50 -22.22
CA GLN A 30 -5.64 0.52 -23.21
C GLN A 30 -6.75 -0.53 -23.39
N SER A 31 -7.12 -0.83 -24.63
CA SER A 31 -8.04 -1.94 -24.92
C SER A 31 -7.26 -3.21 -25.23
N GLN A 32 -7.86 -4.36 -24.90
CA GLN A 32 -7.25 -5.68 -25.14
C GLN A 32 -6.91 -5.93 -26.61
N ASP A 33 -7.70 -5.38 -27.54
CA ASP A 33 -7.48 -5.52 -28.99
C ASP A 33 -6.51 -4.48 -29.56
N GLY A 34 -5.89 -3.65 -28.72
CA GLY A 34 -4.94 -2.62 -29.11
C GLY A 34 -5.53 -1.42 -29.87
N ARG A 35 -6.86 -1.37 -30.07
CA ARG A 35 -7.51 -0.27 -30.80
C ARG A 35 -7.50 1.03 -30.04
N ILE A 36 -7.45 0.97 -28.72
CA ILE A 36 -7.30 2.12 -27.83
C ILE A 36 -5.97 1.97 -27.10
N ASP A 37 -5.09 2.91 -27.28
CA ASP A 37 -3.90 3.14 -26.49
C ASP A 37 -3.77 4.67 -26.33
N PHE A 38 -4.24 5.14 -25.17
CA PHE A 38 -4.28 6.56 -24.85
C PHE A 38 -3.48 6.80 -23.58
N ARG A 39 -2.59 7.77 -23.63
CA ARG A 39 -1.88 8.30 -22.47
C ARG A 39 -2.02 9.81 -22.49
N GLY A 40 -2.56 10.36 -21.44
CA GLY A 40 -2.76 11.79 -21.27
C GLY A 40 -2.35 12.26 -19.90
N ALA A 41 -1.88 13.47 -19.80
CA ALA A 41 -1.55 14.13 -18.55
C ALA A 41 -1.95 15.60 -18.59
N ALA A 42 -2.22 16.17 -17.44
CA ALA A 42 -2.59 17.57 -17.35
C ALA A 42 -2.12 18.22 -16.04
N ARG A 43 -2.08 19.57 -16.04
CA ARG A 43 -1.54 20.44 -15.00
C ARG A 43 -0.04 20.20 -14.82
N ALA A 44 0.40 19.85 -13.58
CA ALA A 44 1.82 19.66 -13.27
C ALA A 44 2.38 18.32 -13.77
N ALA A 45 1.53 17.40 -14.26
CA ALA A 45 1.95 16.09 -14.73
C ALA A 45 2.27 16.09 -16.23
N THR A 46 3.22 15.25 -16.62
CA THR A 46 3.44 14.75 -17.97
C THR A 46 3.14 13.26 -18.00
N VAL A 47 3.01 12.65 -19.18
CA VAL A 47 2.74 11.21 -19.30
C VAL A 47 3.84 10.33 -18.70
N ASP A 48 5.04 10.87 -18.52
CA ASP A 48 6.20 10.18 -17.97
C ASP A 48 6.51 10.62 -16.52
N SER A 49 5.61 11.40 -15.89
CA SER A 49 5.84 11.83 -14.51
C SER A 49 5.73 10.65 -13.55
N PRO A 50 6.74 10.37 -12.70
CA PRO A 50 6.62 9.39 -11.63
C PRO A 50 5.67 9.89 -10.54
N TYR A 51 4.97 8.98 -9.89
CA TYR A 51 4.07 9.30 -8.77
C TYR A 51 3.89 8.11 -7.84
N LEU A 52 3.65 8.38 -6.57
CA LEU A 52 3.34 7.36 -5.59
C LEU A 52 1.96 6.76 -5.89
N ILE A 53 1.90 5.44 -6.07
CA ILE A 53 0.63 4.73 -6.34
C ILE A 53 -0.14 4.38 -5.06
N ALA A 54 0.41 4.74 -3.91
CA ALA A 54 -0.20 4.52 -2.60
C ALA A 54 -0.70 3.07 -2.45
N SER A 55 -1.90 2.85 -1.97
CA SER A 55 -2.45 1.53 -1.67
C SER A 55 -2.60 0.57 -2.87
N ILE A 56 -2.39 1.03 -4.10
CA ILE A 56 -2.23 0.11 -5.25
C ILE A 56 -1.01 -0.80 -5.05
N THR A 57 0.00 -0.36 -4.30
CA THR A 57 1.15 -1.17 -3.85
C THR A 57 0.73 -2.51 -3.26
N LYS A 58 -0.39 -2.58 -2.56
CA LYS A 58 -0.91 -3.82 -1.96
C LYS A 58 -1.17 -4.93 -2.98
N MET A 59 -1.54 -4.55 -4.20
CA MET A 59 -1.68 -5.52 -5.28
C MET A 59 -0.34 -6.19 -5.61
N ILE A 60 0.76 -5.43 -5.59
CA ILE A 60 2.10 -5.93 -5.85
C ILE A 60 2.55 -6.85 -4.70
N THR A 61 2.31 -6.43 -3.45
CA THR A 61 2.58 -7.25 -2.26
C THR A 61 1.80 -8.56 -2.30
N ALA A 62 0.50 -8.51 -2.60
CA ALA A 62 -0.34 -9.69 -2.70
C ALA A 62 0.12 -10.63 -3.84
N ALA A 63 0.44 -10.08 -5.02
CA ALA A 63 0.95 -10.87 -6.15
C ALA A 63 2.28 -11.56 -5.81
N THR A 64 3.20 -10.86 -5.15
CA THR A 64 4.46 -11.42 -4.68
C THR A 64 4.23 -12.55 -3.67
N LEU A 65 3.32 -12.35 -2.71
CA LEU A 65 2.96 -13.37 -1.72
C LEU A 65 2.35 -14.60 -2.40
N MET A 66 1.44 -14.42 -3.36
CA MET A 66 0.79 -15.53 -4.06
C MET A 66 1.75 -16.36 -4.89
N GLN A 67 2.81 -15.77 -5.44
CA GLN A 67 3.89 -16.54 -6.07
C GLN A 67 4.59 -17.46 -5.04
N LEU A 68 4.84 -16.96 -3.82
CA LEU A 68 5.43 -17.78 -2.75
C LEU A 68 4.48 -18.89 -2.27
N VAL A 69 3.17 -18.66 -2.36
CA VAL A 69 2.15 -19.71 -2.14
C VAL A 69 2.21 -20.77 -3.23
N ASP A 70 2.27 -20.40 -4.49
CA ASP A 70 2.40 -21.33 -5.62
C ASP A 70 3.71 -22.13 -5.55
N GLU A 71 4.78 -21.51 -5.07
CA GLU A 71 6.07 -22.13 -4.77
C GLU A 71 6.05 -23.00 -3.50
N ARG A 72 4.92 -23.08 -2.79
CA ARG A 72 4.73 -23.81 -1.52
C ARG A 72 5.64 -23.36 -0.38
N GLN A 73 6.11 -22.14 -0.43
CA GLN A 73 6.91 -21.53 0.65
C GLN A 73 6.01 -20.90 1.71
N ILE A 74 4.78 -20.50 1.35
CA ILE A 74 3.78 -19.93 2.26
C ILE A 74 2.48 -20.72 2.12
N ASP A 75 1.88 -21.04 3.28
CA ASP A 75 0.52 -21.58 3.38
C ASP A 75 -0.41 -20.46 3.88
N LEU A 76 -1.43 -20.16 3.10
CA LEU A 76 -2.41 -19.12 3.43
C LEU A 76 -3.21 -19.45 4.71
N ASP A 77 -3.42 -20.74 5.01
CA ASP A 77 -4.14 -21.19 6.19
C ASP A 77 -3.27 -21.27 7.45
N ALA A 78 -1.95 -21.17 7.31
CA ALA A 78 -1.05 -21.15 8.45
C ALA A 78 -1.23 -19.87 9.29
N PRO A 79 -1.05 -19.96 10.62
CA PRO A 79 -0.88 -18.77 11.46
C PRO A 79 0.29 -17.91 10.97
N ALA A 80 0.13 -16.59 10.95
CA ALA A 80 1.18 -15.65 10.56
C ALA A 80 2.44 -15.82 11.42
N THR A 81 2.28 -16.24 12.68
CA THR A 81 3.39 -16.56 13.60
C THR A 81 4.28 -17.70 13.12
N THR A 82 3.85 -18.51 12.17
CA THR A 82 4.69 -19.55 11.52
C THR A 82 5.88 -18.94 10.80
N TYR A 83 5.71 -17.72 10.26
CA TYR A 83 6.70 -17.04 9.43
C TYR A 83 7.36 -15.86 10.13
N LEU A 84 6.71 -15.28 11.13
CA LEU A 84 7.17 -14.08 11.83
C LEU A 84 8.05 -14.44 13.05
N ALA A 85 8.89 -13.51 13.46
CA ALA A 85 9.73 -13.70 14.64
C ALA A 85 8.89 -13.97 15.90
N PRO A 86 9.35 -14.88 16.79
CA PRO A 86 8.66 -15.15 18.06
C PRO A 86 8.36 -13.87 18.85
N GLY A 87 7.14 -13.72 19.34
CA GLY A 87 6.72 -12.57 20.13
C GLY A 87 6.36 -11.31 19.33
N LEU A 88 6.63 -11.27 18.02
CA LEU A 88 6.36 -10.07 17.20
C LEU A 88 4.89 -9.65 17.25
N LEU A 89 3.97 -10.61 17.28
CA LEU A 89 2.53 -10.36 17.30
C LEU A 89 1.92 -10.31 18.71
N ASP A 90 2.69 -10.46 19.78
CA ASP A 90 2.15 -10.50 21.14
C ASP A 90 1.28 -9.27 21.45
N GLY A 91 0.02 -9.52 21.85
CA GLY A 91 -0.92 -8.48 22.23
C GLY A 91 -1.39 -7.56 21.11
N ILE A 92 -1.12 -7.87 19.84
CA ILE A 92 -1.54 -7.00 18.72
C ILE A 92 -3.05 -7.07 18.46
N HIS A 93 -3.70 -8.18 18.88
CA HIS A 93 -5.12 -8.41 18.64
C HIS A 93 -5.85 -8.92 19.90
N VAL A 94 -6.08 -8.02 20.86
CA VAL A 94 -6.89 -8.34 22.06
C VAL A 94 -8.29 -7.75 21.88
N TYR A 95 -9.29 -8.61 21.65
CA TYR A 95 -10.67 -8.22 21.41
C TYR A 95 -11.60 -8.83 22.45
N ASN A 96 -12.39 -8.00 23.16
CA ASN A 96 -13.29 -8.40 24.23
C ASN A 96 -12.64 -9.31 25.30
N GLY A 97 -11.39 -9.02 25.66
CA GLY A 97 -10.62 -9.76 26.66
C GLY A 97 -10.00 -11.08 26.17
N VAL A 98 -10.18 -11.43 24.90
CA VAL A 98 -9.55 -12.60 24.27
C VAL A 98 -8.39 -12.15 23.38
N ASP A 99 -7.23 -12.77 23.55
CA ASP A 99 -6.06 -12.54 22.69
C ASP A 99 -6.09 -13.49 21.50
N TYR A 100 -6.26 -12.92 20.30
CA TYR A 100 -6.26 -13.63 19.02
C TYR A 100 -4.94 -13.48 18.25
N SER A 101 -3.96 -12.80 18.81
CA SER A 101 -2.71 -12.41 18.12
C SER A 101 -2.02 -13.57 17.43
N HIS A 102 -1.96 -14.75 18.08
CA HIS A 102 -1.32 -15.96 17.55
C HIS A 102 -2.22 -16.80 16.64
N GLN A 103 -3.50 -16.42 16.51
CA GLN A 103 -4.47 -17.12 15.67
C GLN A 103 -4.67 -16.46 14.32
N LEU A 104 -4.05 -15.29 14.11
CA LEU A 104 -4.11 -14.56 12.82
C LEU A 104 -3.47 -15.39 11.71
N LYS A 105 -4.26 -15.75 10.71
CA LYS A 105 -3.82 -16.50 9.54
C LYS A 105 -3.38 -15.58 8.40
N VAL A 106 -2.49 -16.06 7.55
CA VAL A 106 -1.97 -15.29 6.41
C VAL A 106 -3.11 -14.81 5.50
N TYR A 107 -4.10 -15.68 5.16
CA TYR A 107 -5.22 -15.26 4.30
C TYR A 107 -6.05 -14.13 4.90
N GLN A 108 -6.17 -14.06 6.23
CA GLN A 108 -6.93 -13.00 6.89
C GLN A 108 -6.26 -11.63 6.73
N LEU A 109 -4.92 -11.61 6.69
CA LEU A 109 -4.15 -10.39 6.38
C LEU A 109 -4.38 -9.97 4.91
N VAL A 110 -4.28 -10.91 3.97
CA VAL A 110 -4.51 -10.66 2.53
C VAL A 110 -5.92 -10.10 2.29
N HIS A 111 -6.94 -10.71 2.90
CA HIS A 111 -8.35 -10.37 2.67
C HIS A 111 -8.88 -9.25 3.58
N GLN A 112 -8.05 -8.68 4.44
CA GLN A 112 -8.47 -7.64 5.39
C GLN A 112 -9.58 -8.12 6.37
N THR A 113 -9.59 -9.43 6.70
CA THR A 113 -10.56 -10.07 7.62
C THR A 113 -9.98 -10.38 8.98
N SER A 114 -8.77 -9.94 9.25
CA SER A 114 -8.06 -10.12 10.52
C SER A 114 -8.73 -9.39 11.70
N GLY A 115 -9.40 -8.26 11.45
CA GLY A 115 -9.92 -7.36 12.47
C GLY A 115 -8.87 -6.47 13.12
N LEU A 116 -7.62 -6.51 12.67
CA LEU A 116 -6.57 -5.59 13.13
C LEU A 116 -6.97 -4.13 12.90
N PRO A 117 -6.70 -3.23 13.84
CA PRO A 117 -6.88 -1.82 13.61
C PRO A 117 -5.83 -1.29 12.63
N ASP A 118 -6.16 -0.20 11.96
CA ASP A 118 -5.27 0.47 11.03
C ASP A 118 -4.41 1.51 11.74
N TYR A 119 -3.10 1.30 11.79
CA TYR A 119 -2.16 2.24 12.42
C TYR A 119 -2.17 3.63 11.75
N TYR A 120 -2.57 3.71 10.48
CA TYR A 120 -2.56 4.95 9.71
C TYR A 120 -3.86 5.77 9.88
N GLU A 121 -5.03 5.16 9.63
CA GLU A 121 -6.31 5.88 9.62
C GLU A 121 -7.06 5.80 10.95
N ASP A 122 -6.89 4.73 11.75
CA ASP A 122 -7.65 4.59 12.98
C ASP A 122 -7.18 5.57 14.05
N LYS A 123 -8.16 6.05 14.80
CA LYS A 123 -7.93 7.07 15.82
C LYS A 123 -7.82 6.44 17.21
N PRO A 124 -6.74 6.71 17.96
CA PRO A 124 -6.67 6.31 19.36
C PRO A 124 -7.75 7.01 20.18
N LYS A 125 -8.13 6.40 21.32
CA LYS A 125 -9.23 6.88 22.18
C LYS A 125 -9.08 8.36 22.56
N ASN A 126 -7.87 8.81 22.87
CA ASN A 126 -7.54 10.17 23.28
C ASN A 126 -6.43 10.74 22.39
N GLY A 127 -6.69 10.89 21.07
CA GLY A 127 -5.66 11.37 20.17
C GLY A 127 -6.16 11.65 18.76
N VAL A 128 -5.22 11.83 17.86
CA VAL A 128 -5.45 11.99 16.43
C VAL A 128 -4.81 10.80 15.70
N SER A 129 -5.35 10.43 14.54
CA SER A 129 -4.75 9.39 13.70
C SER A 129 -3.43 9.86 13.09
N LEU A 130 -2.56 8.90 12.76
CA LEU A 130 -1.32 9.19 12.04
C LEU A 130 -1.62 9.93 10.72
N SER A 131 -2.65 9.52 9.98
CA SER A 131 -3.08 10.20 8.75
C SER A 131 -3.39 11.67 8.96
N SER A 132 -4.01 12.01 10.10
CA SER A 132 -4.27 13.42 10.46
C SER A 132 -3.00 14.20 10.75
N GLU A 133 -1.98 13.57 11.31
CA GLU A 133 -0.66 14.18 11.53
C GLU A 133 0.06 14.41 10.22
N ILE A 134 0.10 13.40 9.35
CA ILE A 134 0.70 13.48 8.01
C ILE A 134 0.02 14.56 7.17
N LYS A 135 -1.32 14.64 7.18
CA LYS A 135 -2.11 15.69 6.49
C LYS A 135 -1.82 17.12 7.01
N ARG A 136 -1.25 17.23 8.21
CA ARG A 136 -0.75 18.49 8.77
C ARG A 136 0.74 18.76 8.48
N GLY A 137 1.37 17.92 7.65
CA GLY A 137 2.78 18.03 7.27
C GLY A 137 3.76 17.54 8.34
N ARG A 138 3.31 16.70 9.28
CA ARG A 138 4.19 16.08 10.28
C ARG A 138 4.81 14.81 9.72
N ASP A 139 5.84 14.99 8.93
CA ASP A 139 6.58 13.86 8.35
C ASP A 139 7.45 13.17 9.40
N ARG A 140 7.43 11.83 9.40
CA ARG A 140 8.31 11.01 10.23
C ARG A 140 8.57 9.65 9.60
N ALA A 141 9.74 9.11 9.82
CA ALA A 141 10.02 7.71 9.53
C ALA A 141 9.34 6.82 10.58
N LEU A 142 8.86 5.66 10.13
CA LEU A 142 8.32 4.60 10.97
C LEU A 142 9.02 3.30 10.58
N ASP A 143 9.47 2.55 11.57
CA ASP A 143 9.82 1.16 11.38
C ASP A 143 8.65 0.23 11.74
N LEU A 144 8.82 -1.08 11.54
CA LEU A 144 7.78 -2.05 11.86
C LEU A 144 7.43 -2.04 13.35
N ALA A 145 8.41 -1.80 14.22
CA ALA A 145 8.18 -1.76 15.67
C ALA A 145 7.30 -0.57 16.06
N ASP A 146 7.49 0.60 15.44
CA ASP A 146 6.64 1.78 15.61
C ASP A 146 5.20 1.49 15.16
N MET A 147 5.03 0.89 13.98
CA MET A 147 3.71 0.55 13.42
C MET A 147 2.98 -0.46 14.31
N LEU A 148 3.68 -1.48 14.82
CA LEU A 148 3.16 -2.45 15.78
C LEU A 148 2.76 -1.78 17.10
N ALA A 149 3.58 -0.86 17.61
CA ALA A 149 3.28 -0.13 18.85
C ALA A 149 2.02 0.73 18.71
N ILE A 150 1.89 1.45 17.59
CA ILE A 150 0.67 2.21 17.28
C ILE A 150 -0.53 1.25 17.21
N THR A 151 -0.44 0.15 16.46
CA THR A 151 -1.51 -0.85 16.32
C THR A 151 -1.95 -1.40 17.67
N ARG A 152 -1.02 -1.76 18.57
CA ARG A 152 -1.32 -2.24 19.93
C ARG A 152 -2.03 -1.19 20.79
N SER A 153 -1.82 0.09 20.53
CA SER A 153 -2.50 1.18 21.24
C SER A 153 -3.95 1.39 20.80
N LEU A 154 -4.35 0.76 19.70
CA LEU A 154 -5.68 0.85 19.10
C LEU A 154 -6.53 -0.36 19.50
N SER A 155 -7.85 -0.25 19.30
CA SER A 155 -8.77 -1.37 19.59
C SER A 155 -9.04 -2.16 18.32
N PRO A 156 -8.86 -3.49 18.34
CA PRO A 156 -9.31 -4.37 17.26
C PRO A 156 -10.79 -4.18 16.96
N LYS A 157 -11.17 -4.39 15.71
CA LYS A 157 -12.54 -4.11 15.24
C LYS A 157 -13.51 -5.27 15.46
N PHE A 158 -13.01 -6.49 15.40
CA PHE A 158 -13.74 -7.74 15.58
C PHE A 158 -12.74 -8.90 15.74
N ALA A 159 -13.22 -10.06 16.20
CA ALA A 159 -12.40 -11.28 16.20
C ALA A 159 -12.09 -11.73 14.77
N PRO A 160 -10.93 -12.35 14.51
CA PRO A 160 -10.60 -12.88 13.19
C PRO A 160 -11.73 -13.74 12.63
N ASP A 161 -11.99 -13.66 11.33
CA ASP A 161 -13.08 -14.37 10.66
C ASP A 161 -14.49 -14.12 11.24
N ALA A 162 -14.68 -13.01 11.90
CA ALA A 162 -16.01 -12.68 12.41
C ALA A 162 -17.08 -12.80 11.30
N ASN A 163 -18.20 -13.41 11.66
CA ASN A 163 -19.31 -13.69 10.75
C ASN A 163 -18.89 -14.57 9.55
N GLY A 164 -18.03 -15.57 9.76
CA GLY A 164 -17.55 -16.48 8.72
C GLY A 164 -16.72 -15.78 7.65
N GLY A 165 -15.88 -14.85 8.03
CA GLY A 165 -15.00 -14.08 7.12
C GLY A 165 -15.71 -13.02 6.28
N ARG A 166 -17.00 -12.74 6.54
CA ARG A 166 -17.78 -11.72 5.82
C ARG A 166 -17.56 -10.29 6.35
N LYS A 167 -16.88 -10.16 7.49
CA LYS A 167 -16.56 -8.87 8.07
C LYS A 167 -15.13 -8.51 7.75
N SER A 168 -14.93 -7.32 7.19
CA SER A 168 -13.61 -6.80 6.85
C SER A 168 -13.38 -5.43 7.46
N HIS A 169 -12.15 -5.12 7.77
CA HIS A 169 -11.68 -3.78 8.12
C HIS A 169 -10.36 -3.55 7.44
N TYR A 170 -10.30 -2.48 6.65
CA TYR A 170 -9.07 -2.09 5.97
C TYR A 170 -8.00 -1.70 7.00
N SER A 171 -6.84 -2.30 6.91
CA SER A 171 -5.71 -2.02 7.79
C SER A 171 -4.39 -2.17 7.04
N ASP A 172 -3.61 -1.11 7.02
CA ASP A 172 -2.27 -1.12 6.43
C ASP A 172 -1.33 -2.06 7.21
N MET A 173 -1.60 -2.29 8.51
CA MET A 173 -0.84 -3.24 9.32
C MET A 173 -0.85 -4.65 8.74
N ASN A 174 -1.98 -5.08 8.16
CA ASN A 174 -2.05 -6.38 7.50
C ASN A 174 -0.97 -6.52 6.42
N TYR A 175 -0.80 -5.51 5.60
CA TYR A 175 0.13 -5.55 4.48
C TYR A 175 1.58 -5.31 4.89
N GLN A 176 1.83 -4.56 5.96
CA GLN A 176 3.17 -4.49 6.54
C GLN A 176 3.61 -5.86 7.09
N LEU A 177 2.71 -6.59 7.75
CA LEU A 177 2.99 -7.97 8.20
C LEU A 177 3.21 -8.94 7.03
N LEU A 178 2.46 -8.80 5.93
CA LEU A 178 2.70 -9.59 4.71
C LEU A 178 4.07 -9.28 4.10
N GLY A 179 4.47 -8.01 4.08
CA GLY A 179 5.81 -7.60 3.66
C GLY A 179 6.91 -8.26 4.50
N GLU A 180 6.77 -8.24 5.82
CA GLU A 180 7.70 -8.89 6.74
C GLU A 180 7.77 -10.41 6.52
N ILE A 181 6.62 -11.07 6.32
CA ILE A 181 6.58 -12.51 5.97
C ILE A 181 7.35 -12.78 4.68
N ILE A 182 7.16 -11.96 3.63
CA ILE A 182 7.88 -12.10 2.36
C ILE A 182 9.39 -11.96 2.58
N GLU A 183 9.82 -10.94 3.33
CA GLU A 183 11.25 -10.71 3.61
C GLU A 183 11.88 -11.88 4.37
N ILE A 184 11.20 -12.40 5.39
CA ILE A 184 11.70 -13.54 6.19
C ILE A 184 11.76 -14.82 5.35
N VAL A 185 10.71 -15.14 4.60
CA VAL A 185 10.65 -16.37 3.80
C VAL A 185 11.68 -16.37 2.68
N THR A 186 11.91 -15.23 2.05
CA THR A 186 12.85 -15.12 0.93
C THR A 186 14.28 -14.80 1.35
N GLY A 187 14.49 -14.30 2.56
CA GLY A 187 15.77 -13.76 3.03
C GLY A 187 16.23 -12.50 2.29
N LYS A 188 15.31 -11.80 1.61
CA LYS A 188 15.60 -10.62 0.79
C LYS A 188 14.69 -9.45 1.16
N PRO A 189 15.17 -8.19 1.06
CA PRO A 189 14.33 -7.02 1.21
C PRO A 189 13.12 -7.03 0.28
N ILE A 190 12.01 -6.43 0.71
CA ILE A 190 10.77 -6.37 -0.08
C ILE A 190 10.97 -5.69 -1.43
N ALA A 191 11.85 -4.67 -1.49
CA ALA A 191 12.21 -4.00 -2.75
C ALA A 191 12.81 -4.95 -3.78
N GLU A 192 13.72 -5.84 -3.35
CA GLU A 192 14.33 -6.84 -4.22
C GLU A 192 13.30 -7.89 -4.66
N ASN A 193 12.37 -8.27 -3.78
CA ASN A 193 11.28 -9.18 -4.11
C ASN A 193 10.36 -8.58 -5.17
N PHE A 194 9.94 -7.33 -5.02
CA PHE A 194 9.12 -6.63 -6.01
C PHE A 194 9.85 -6.51 -7.35
N GLN A 195 11.13 -6.12 -7.31
CA GLN A 195 11.94 -5.98 -8.52
C GLN A 195 12.02 -7.31 -9.28
N ALA A 196 12.51 -8.35 -8.63
CA ALA A 196 12.80 -9.63 -9.29
C ALA A 196 11.55 -10.41 -9.69
N ARG A 197 10.46 -10.30 -8.90
CA ARG A 197 9.27 -11.12 -9.08
C ARG A 197 8.17 -10.44 -9.90
N ILE A 198 8.13 -9.11 -9.91
CA ILE A 198 7.05 -8.34 -10.55
C ILE A 198 7.62 -7.38 -11.60
N PHE A 199 8.55 -6.48 -11.24
CA PHE A 199 8.93 -5.40 -12.14
C PHE A 199 9.75 -5.88 -13.32
N ASP A 200 10.80 -6.68 -13.08
CA ASP A 200 11.66 -7.22 -14.15
C ASP A 200 10.88 -8.12 -15.12
N PRO A 201 10.08 -9.12 -14.66
CA PRO A 201 9.31 -9.99 -15.55
C PRO A 201 8.28 -9.24 -16.41
N LEU A 202 7.78 -8.11 -15.92
CA LEU A 202 6.80 -7.28 -16.63
C LEU A 202 7.43 -6.12 -17.41
N GLY A 203 8.75 -5.97 -17.37
CA GLY A 203 9.46 -4.87 -18.02
C GLY A 203 9.12 -3.48 -17.46
N LEU A 204 8.80 -3.40 -16.16
CA LEU A 204 8.43 -2.15 -15.50
C LEU A 204 9.70 -1.40 -15.02
N GLU A 205 10.53 -0.96 -15.96
CA GLU A 205 11.85 -0.38 -15.69
C GLU A 205 11.80 0.91 -14.85
N GLN A 206 10.67 1.62 -14.88
CA GLN A 206 10.48 2.90 -14.17
C GLN A 206 9.68 2.75 -12.86
N THR A 207 9.26 1.52 -12.53
CA THR A 207 8.52 1.23 -11.29
C THR A 207 9.48 0.74 -10.21
N TYR A 208 9.36 1.27 -9.01
CA TYR A 208 10.27 0.94 -7.90
C TYR A 208 9.63 1.20 -6.54
N LEU A 209 10.18 0.59 -5.49
CA LEU A 209 9.83 0.94 -4.12
C LEU A 209 10.56 2.24 -3.72
N TYR A 210 9.81 3.24 -3.28
CA TYR A 210 10.33 4.54 -2.92
C TYR A 210 11.19 4.48 -1.66
N ASP A 211 12.38 5.05 -1.73
CA ASP A 211 13.23 5.32 -0.56
C ASP A 211 13.89 6.70 -0.72
N CYS A 212 13.55 7.63 0.17
CA CYS A 212 14.10 8.97 0.14
C CYS A 212 15.61 9.02 0.47
N ARG A 213 16.17 7.95 1.04
CA ARG A 213 17.61 7.85 1.38
C ARG A 213 18.45 7.36 0.21
N THR A 214 17.81 6.71 -0.76
CA THR A 214 18.43 6.20 -1.98
C THR A 214 17.70 6.71 -3.21
N PRO A 215 17.79 8.05 -3.49
CA PRO A 215 17.10 8.63 -4.64
C PRO A 215 17.59 7.99 -5.94
N ARG A 216 16.66 7.72 -6.85
CA ARG A 216 16.98 7.26 -8.22
C ARG A 216 17.34 8.45 -9.09
N ASP A 217 18.09 8.16 -10.15
CA ASP A 217 18.31 9.12 -11.22
C ASP A 217 16.98 9.43 -11.92
N GLY A 218 16.76 10.70 -12.23
CA GLY A 218 15.54 11.15 -12.88
C GLY A 218 14.72 12.15 -12.06
N PRO A 219 13.54 12.55 -12.55
CA PRO A 219 12.68 13.47 -11.82
C PRO A 219 12.13 12.83 -10.56
N PRO A 220 11.95 13.59 -9.47
CA PRO A 220 11.30 13.10 -8.27
C PRO A 220 9.81 12.79 -8.55
N PRO A 221 9.17 11.91 -7.75
CA PRO A 221 7.75 11.71 -7.85
C PRO A 221 6.95 13.01 -7.69
N LEU A 222 5.80 13.08 -8.38
CA LEU A 222 4.89 14.21 -8.26
C LEU A 222 4.54 14.47 -6.79
N PRO A 223 4.43 15.74 -6.38
CA PRO A 223 4.06 16.09 -5.02
C PRO A 223 2.71 15.52 -4.62
N VAL A 224 2.63 15.01 -3.40
CA VAL A 224 1.36 14.60 -2.79
C VAL A 224 0.67 15.82 -2.19
N TYR A 225 -0.64 15.93 -2.37
CA TYR A 225 -1.43 17.05 -1.86
C TYR A 225 -2.53 16.57 -0.94
N TYR A 226 -2.77 17.36 0.11
CA TYR A 226 -4.02 17.33 0.85
C TYR A 226 -4.75 18.66 0.63
N ARG A 227 -5.83 18.63 -0.15
CA ARG A 227 -6.51 19.84 -0.67
C ARG A 227 -5.53 20.68 -1.49
N ASP A 228 -5.28 21.94 -1.08
CA ASP A 228 -4.35 22.86 -1.76
C ASP A 228 -2.95 22.91 -1.10
N GLN A 229 -2.73 22.10 -0.08
CA GLN A 229 -1.45 22.02 0.61
C GLN A 229 -0.61 20.87 0.05
N ALA A 230 0.56 21.16 -0.51
CA ALA A 230 1.56 20.17 -0.83
C ALA A 230 2.12 19.56 0.47
N LEU A 231 2.17 18.24 0.55
CA LEU A 231 2.72 17.50 1.67
C LEU A 231 4.16 17.11 1.37
N ASN A 232 5.08 17.56 2.22
CA ASN A 232 6.46 17.08 2.18
C ASN A 232 6.58 15.92 3.19
N ILE A 233 6.40 14.68 2.70
CA ILE A 233 6.32 13.47 3.51
C ILE A 233 7.25 12.34 3.05
N PRO A 234 8.52 12.63 2.68
CA PRO A 234 9.42 11.61 2.16
C PRO A 234 9.74 10.50 3.15
N LEU A 235 9.83 10.80 4.46
CA LEU A 235 10.14 9.81 5.48
C LEU A 235 8.99 8.83 5.66
N PHE A 236 7.75 9.33 5.74
CA PHE A 236 6.57 8.47 5.83
C PHE A 236 6.40 7.62 4.56
N ALA A 237 6.50 8.23 3.37
CA ALA A 237 6.38 7.51 2.10
C ALA A 237 7.41 6.37 1.97
N SER A 238 8.65 6.57 2.45
CA SER A 238 9.70 5.54 2.49
C SER A 238 9.43 4.44 3.52
N SER A 239 8.62 4.73 4.54
CA SER A 239 8.27 3.78 5.60
C SER A 239 7.14 2.85 5.19
N ASP A 240 6.23 3.30 4.32
CA ASP A 240 5.01 2.58 3.93
C ASP A 240 5.25 1.53 2.83
N LYS A 241 6.29 0.72 3.00
CA LYS A 241 6.87 -0.18 2.00
C LYS A 241 5.87 -1.09 1.32
N ALA A 242 5.29 -2.04 2.09
CA ALA A 242 4.43 -3.09 1.55
C ALA A 242 2.96 -2.65 1.40
N ALA A 243 2.57 -1.53 1.99
CA ALA A 243 1.21 -1.03 1.97
C ALA A 243 0.98 0.16 1.03
N GLY A 244 2.02 0.98 0.73
CA GLY A 244 1.81 2.20 -0.06
C GLY A 244 3.03 2.81 -0.74
N GLY A 245 4.21 2.18 -0.67
CA GLY A 245 5.48 2.83 -1.01
C GLY A 245 5.94 2.73 -2.47
N VAL A 246 5.17 2.17 -3.42
CA VAL A 246 5.62 2.04 -4.83
C VAL A 246 5.36 3.31 -5.63
N VAL A 247 6.32 3.63 -6.51
CA VAL A 247 6.30 4.70 -7.52
C VAL A 247 6.24 4.09 -8.91
#